data_a7c8bc3e5f8d48f54c1c221891ce79c5
#
_entry.id   a7c8bc3e5f8d48f54c1c221891ce79c5
#
_cell.length_a   1.000
_cell.length_b   1.000
_cell.length_c   1.000
_cell.angle_alpha   90.00
_cell.angle_beta   90.00
_cell.angle_gamma   90.00
#
_symmetry.space_group_name_H-M   'P 1'
#
loop_
_entity.id
_entity.type
_entity.pdbx_description
1 polymer ?
#
loop_
_entity_poly.entity_id
_entity_poly.type
_entity_poly.pdbx_seq_one_letter_code
_entity_poly.pdbx_strand_id
1 'polypeptide(L)'
;FADMIRNSGYEPRVEMIDHWIMKADRDVAGHLDIEEGSDALVCDKIFYADKQICAVTRDFIPLSYLKDVDMAELDHYVNSVFYFMYKASGRKLEWDKVELNAVYSRDDALLDRLLKAAGIAPKAFLLLKGVNFDEEGTAAVYTWEYVDTEILKYSQIRKRILHYEDV
;
A
#
# COMPACT_ATOMS: atom_id res chain seq x y z
N PHE A 1 -2.39 -7.21 5.01
CA PHE A 1 -3.84 -7.38 4.77
C PHE A 1 -4.33 -8.81 5.02
N ALA A 2 -3.63 -9.85 4.54
CA ALA A 2 -4.12 -11.23 4.67
C ALA A 2 -4.48 -11.61 6.10
N ASP A 3 -3.66 -11.26 7.09
CA ASP A 3 -3.97 -11.55 8.50
C ASP A 3 -5.12 -10.71 9.04
N MET A 4 -5.24 -9.45 8.60
CA MET A 4 -6.39 -8.61 8.95
C MET A 4 -7.71 -9.22 8.43
N ILE A 5 -7.71 -9.74 7.21
CA ILE A 5 -8.86 -10.40 6.60
C ILE A 5 -9.22 -11.67 7.37
N ARG A 6 -8.23 -12.55 7.68
CA ARG A 6 -8.45 -13.76 8.50
C ARG A 6 -8.98 -13.44 9.89
N ASN A 7 -8.40 -12.43 10.55
CA ASN A 7 -8.84 -11.99 11.88
C ASN A 7 -10.25 -11.39 11.87
N SER A 8 -10.73 -10.95 10.70
CA SER A 8 -12.11 -10.48 10.50
C SER A 8 -13.07 -11.63 10.15
N GLY A 9 -12.59 -12.87 10.08
CA GLY A 9 -13.42 -14.07 9.85
C GLY A 9 -13.63 -14.43 8.39
N TYR A 10 -12.84 -13.89 7.47
CA TYR A 10 -12.93 -14.14 6.03
C TYR A 10 -11.71 -14.87 5.49
N GLU A 11 -11.88 -15.56 4.36
CA GLU A 11 -10.76 -16.16 3.59
C GLU A 11 -10.11 -15.10 2.70
N PRO A 12 -8.80 -14.82 2.85
CA PRO A 12 -8.11 -13.82 2.05
C PRO A 12 -7.75 -14.34 0.66
N ARG A 13 -7.96 -13.50 -0.36
CA ARG A 13 -7.39 -13.66 -1.69
C ARG A 13 -6.83 -12.33 -2.14
N VAL A 14 -5.67 -12.36 -2.80
CA VAL A 14 -5.04 -11.18 -3.40
C VAL A 14 -4.83 -11.41 -4.89
N GLU A 15 -4.94 -10.32 -5.66
CA GLU A 15 -4.77 -10.33 -7.11
C GLU A 15 -3.95 -9.10 -7.52
N MET A 16 -2.88 -9.32 -8.29
CA MET A 16 -2.18 -8.25 -8.99
C MET A 16 -3.04 -7.82 -10.16
N ILE A 17 -3.44 -6.54 -10.18
CA ILE A 17 -4.25 -6.01 -11.27
C ILE A 17 -3.36 -5.58 -12.43
N ASP A 18 -2.29 -4.87 -12.09
CA ASP A 18 -1.37 -4.26 -13.05
C ASP A 18 -0.06 -3.90 -12.38
N HIS A 19 1.00 -3.81 -13.16
CA HIS A 19 2.28 -3.24 -12.75
C HIS A 19 2.98 -2.59 -13.95
N TRP A 20 3.63 -1.45 -13.71
CA TRP A 20 4.36 -0.72 -14.76
C TRP A 20 5.45 0.16 -14.17
N ILE A 21 6.33 0.64 -15.02
CA ILE A 21 7.32 1.65 -14.64
C ILE A 21 6.79 3.02 -15.03
N MET A 22 6.87 3.97 -14.10
CA MET A 22 6.54 5.38 -14.32
C MET A 22 7.71 6.29 -14.00
N LYS A 23 7.70 7.50 -14.54
CA LYS A 23 8.55 8.59 -14.06
C LYS A 23 7.88 9.19 -12.82
N ALA A 24 8.61 9.21 -11.70
CA ALA A 24 8.12 9.78 -10.45
C ALA A 24 7.76 11.26 -10.65
N ASP A 25 6.53 11.60 -10.38
CA ASP A 25 6.10 12.99 -10.31
C ASP A 25 6.57 13.61 -8.97
N ARG A 26 6.25 14.89 -8.78
CA ARG A 26 6.64 15.63 -7.59
C ARG A 26 6.11 15.00 -6.29
N ASP A 27 4.90 14.43 -6.29
CA ASP A 27 4.30 13.80 -5.10
C ASP A 27 5.05 12.51 -4.74
N VAL A 28 5.18 11.61 -5.69
CA VAL A 28 5.89 10.33 -5.50
C VAL A 28 7.36 10.56 -5.16
N ALA A 29 8.04 11.48 -5.89
CA ALA A 29 9.45 11.80 -5.67
C ALA A 29 9.68 12.36 -4.27
N GLY A 30 8.80 13.27 -3.81
CA GLY A 30 8.91 13.87 -2.48
C GLY A 30 8.69 12.87 -1.34
N HIS A 31 7.79 11.89 -1.50
CA HIS A 31 7.55 10.86 -0.49
C HIS A 31 8.67 9.81 -0.44
N LEU A 32 9.25 9.46 -1.59
CA LEU A 32 10.32 8.45 -1.71
C LEU A 32 11.74 9.03 -1.54
N ASP A 33 11.86 10.35 -1.35
CA ASP A 33 13.15 11.05 -1.28
C ASP A 33 14.07 10.74 -2.48
N ILE A 34 13.49 10.81 -3.68
CA ILE A 34 14.18 10.62 -4.96
C ILE A 34 14.01 11.85 -5.86
N GLU A 35 14.81 11.96 -6.91
CA GLU A 35 14.67 13.04 -7.88
C GLU A 35 13.38 12.89 -8.70
N GLU A 36 12.69 14.00 -8.95
CA GLU A 36 11.55 14.04 -9.88
C GLU A 36 12.00 13.55 -11.27
N GLY A 37 11.19 12.65 -11.88
CA GLY A 37 11.54 11.99 -13.13
C GLY A 37 12.35 10.71 -13.00
N SER A 38 12.75 10.32 -11.77
CA SER A 38 13.34 8.99 -11.51
C SER A 38 12.35 7.87 -11.85
N ASP A 39 12.86 6.70 -12.20
CA ASP A 39 12.03 5.54 -12.47
C ASP A 39 11.50 4.91 -11.16
N ALA A 40 10.20 4.67 -11.12
CA ALA A 40 9.51 3.95 -10.04
C ALA A 40 8.64 2.83 -10.62
N LEU A 41 8.69 1.66 -9.98
CA LEU A 41 7.74 0.58 -10.22
C LEU A 41 6.44 0.92 -9.51
N VAL A 42 5.32 0.77 -10.22
CA VAL A 42 3.97 0.86 -9.65
C VAL A 42 3.34 -0.52 -9.65
N CYS A 43 2.68 -0.90 -8.56
CA CYS A 43 1.95 -2.16 -8.46
C CYS A 43 0.54 -1.89 -7.90
N ASP A 44 -0.48 -2.26 -8.66
CA ASP A 44 -1.89 -2.22 -8.23
C ASP A 44 -2.37 -3.61 -7.82
N LYS A 45 -2.95 -3.74 -6.62
CA LYS A 45 -3.48 -5.01 -6.11
C LYS A 45 -4.87 -4.85 -5.53
N ILE A 46 -5.68 -5.90 -5.66
CA ILE A 46 -6.97 -6.05 -4.99
C ILE A 46 -6.87 -7.14 -3.94
N PHE A 47 -7.41 -6.87 -2.77
CA PHE A 47 -7.61 -7.83 -1.70
C PHE A 47 -9.10 -8.15 -1.57
N TYR A 48 -9.40 -9.43 -1.43
CA TYR A 48 -10.75 -9.92 -1.26
C TYR A 48 -10.89 -10.58 0.11
N ALA A 49 -12.01 -10.29 0.75
CA ALA A 49 -12.55 -11.03 1.89
C ALA A 49 -13.63 -11.96 1.33
N ASP A 50 -13.34 -13.26 1.23
CA ASP A 50 -14.10 -14.23 0.44
C ASP A 50 -14.20 -13.79 -1.03
N LYS A 51 -15.39 -13.29 -1.43
CA LYS A 51 -15.67 -12.81 -2.79
C LYS A 51 -15.80 -11.28 -2.88
N GLN A 52 -15.68 -10.57 -1.77
CA GLN A 52 -15.90 -9.12 -1.70
C GLN A 52 -14.57 -8.38 -1.77
N ILE A 53 -14.49 -7.32 -2.55
CA ILE A 53 -13.34 -6.40 -2.54
C ILE A 53 -13.34 -5.70 -1.18
N CYS A 54 -12.29 -5.91 -0.39
CA CYS A 54 -12.14 -5.31 0.94
C CYS A 54 -11.01 -4.30 1.05
N ALA A 55 -10.02 -4.38 0.15
CA ALA A 55 -8.98 -3.36 0.04
C ALA A 55 -8.40 -3.32 -1.39
N VAL A 56 -7.86 -2.16 -1.74
CA VAL A 56 -7.08 -1.94 -2.96
C VAL A 56 -5.78 -1.27 -2.54
N THR A 57 -4.65 -1.66 -3.12
CA THR A 57 -3.38 -0.97 -2.87
C THR A 57 -2.73 -0.53 -4.16
N ARG A 58 -2.02 0.60 -4.09
CA ARG A 58 -1.06 1.06 -5.08
C ARG A 58 0.26 1.30 -4.38
N ASP A 59 1.28 0.55 -4.77
CA ASP A 59 2.63 0.68 -4.24
C ASP A 59 3.52 1.36 -5.28
N PHE A 60 4.32 2.35 -4.84
CA PHE A 60 5.36 3.00 -5.63
C PHE A 60 6.72 2.64 -5.05
N ILE A 61 7.60 2.04 -5.86
CA ILE A 61 8.91 1.54 -5.42
C ILE A 61 10.00 2.14 -6.30
N PRO A 62 11.00 2.83 -5.76
CA PRO A 62 12.11 3.34 -6.56
C PRO A 62 12.83 2.19 -7.27
N LEU A 63 13.02 2.29 -8.58
CA LEU A 63 13.78 1.27 -9.33
C LEU A 63 15.23 1.13 -8.84
N SER A 64 15.80 2.20 -8.31
CA SER A 64 17.11 2.18 -7.66
C SER A 64 17.20 1.25 -6.46
N TYR A 65 16.05 0.96 -5.81
CA TYR A 65 15.96 0.03 -4.70
C TYR A 65 15.91 -1.44 -5.16
N LEU A 66 15.60 -1.68 -6.44
CA LEU A 66 15.36 -2.98 -7.04
C LEU A 66 16.47 -3.40 -8.04
N LYS A 67 17.70 -2.98 -7.82
CA LYS A 67 18.80 -3.05 -8.81
C LYS A 67 19.10 -4.45 -9.38
N ASP A 68 18.82 -5.51 -8.63
CA ASP A 68 19.18 -6.88 -8.99
C ASP A 68 17.96 -7.81 -9.10
N VAL A 69 16.76 -7.24 -9.34
CA VAL A 69 15.51 -8.01 -9.34
C VAL A 69 15.11 -8.39 -10.75
N ASP A 70 14.82 -9.67 -10.95
CA ASP A 70 14.07 -10.11 -12.12
C ASP A 70 12.58 -9.71 -11.94
N MET A 71 12.15 -8.73 -12.73
CA MET A 71 10.76 -8.27 -12.71
C MET A 71 9.76 -9.37 -13.09
N ALA A 72 10.20 -10.43 -13.78
CA ALA A 72 9.36 -11.60 -14.06
C ALA A 72 8.97 -12.39 -12.78
N GLU A 73 9.71 -12.22 -11.69
CA GLU A 73 9.39 -12.84 -10.41
C GLU A 73 8.32 -12.07 -9.60
N LEU A 74 7.96 -10.84 -9.99
CA LEU A 74 7.03 -9.99 -9.24
C LEU A 74 5.69 -10.69 -8.97
N ASP A 75 5.16 -11.43 -9.94
CA ASP A 75 3.90 -12.16 -9.81
C ASP A 75 3.95 -13.27 -8.75
N HIS A 76 5.13 -13.83 -8.46
CA HIS A 76 5.30 -14.82 -7.39
C HIS A 76 5.20 -14.20 -5.98
N TYR A 77 5.39 -12.86 -5.88
CA TYR A 77 5.36 -12.12 -4.61
C TYR A 77 4.11 -11.25 -4.44
N VAL A 78 3.05 -11.52 -5.21
CA VAL A 78 1.80 -10.75 -5.15
C VAL A 78 1.24 -10.62 -3.72
N ASN A 79 1.43 -11.65 -2.87
CA ASN A 79 0.97 -11.66 -1.49
C ASN A 79 1.70 -10.68 -0.57
N SER A 80 2.93 -10.30 -0.91
CA SER A 80 3.72 -9.39 -0.09
C SER A 80 4.79 -8.67 -0.91
N VAL A 81 4.51 -7.40 -1.23
CA VAL A 81 5.52 -6.51 -1.81
C VAL A 81 6.72 -6.37 -0.87
N PHE A 82 6.52 -6.40 0.44
CA PHE A 82 7.59 -6.29 1.43
C PHE A 82 8.55 -7.49 1.39
N TYR A 83 8.01 -8.69 1.17
CA TYR A 83 8.87 -9.86 1.00
C TYR A 83 9.64 -9.81 -0.32
N PHE A 84 9.00 -9.35 -1.39
CA PHE A 84 9.67 -9.06 -2.66
C PHE A 84 10.82 -8.07 -2.47
N MET A 85 10.55 -6.94 -1.79
CA MET A 85 11.56 -5.92 -1.47
C MET A 85 12.74 -6.49 -0.67
N TYR A 86 12.45 -7.30 0.36
CA TYR A 86 13.48 -7.96 1.14
C TYR A 86 14.36 -8.90 0.30
N LYS A 87 13.74 -9.71 -0.57
CA LYS A 87 14.48 -10.58 -1.49
C LYS A 87 15.34 -9.79 -2.46
N ALA A 88 14.83 -8.67 -2.91
CA ALA A 88 15.46 -7.79 -3.87
C ALA A 88 16.68 -7.04 -3.32
N SER A 89 16.54 -6.47 -2.14
CA SER A 89 17.51 -5.53 -1.54
C SER A 89 18.30 -6.12 -0.40
N GLY A 90 17.83 -7.22 0.20
CA GLY A 90 18.34 -7.76 1.47
C GLY A 90 17.97 -6.93 2.69
N ARG A 91 17.24 -5.81 2.52
CA ARG A 91 16.86 -4.87 3.57
C ARG A 91 15.44 -5.15 4.07
N LYS A 92 15.24 -5.02 5.38
CA LYS A 92 13.92 -5.16 6.02
C LYS A 92 13.26 -3.80 6.16
N LEU A 93 11.97 -3.74 5.85
CA LEU A 93 11.15 -2.58 6.20
C LEU A 93 10.86 -2.64 7.70
N GLU A 94 11.10 -1.53 8.41
CA GLU A 94 11.08 -1.51 9.87
C GLU A 94 9.92 -0.67 10.43
N TRP A 95 9.63 0.46 9.80
CA TRP A 95 8.59 1.37 10.26
C TRP A 95 7.95 2.12 9.10
N ASP A 96 6.81 2.71 9.34
CA ASP A 96 6.10 3.53 8.37
C ASP A 96 5.61 4.85 8.97
N LYS A 97 5.41 5.83 8.09
CA LYS A 97 4.73 7.07 8.40
C LYS A 97 3.48 7.13 7.55
N VAL A 98 2.31 7.15 8.18
CA VAL A 98 1.03 7.04 7.51
C VAL A 98 0.14 8.25 7.77
N GLU A 99 -0.46 8.77 6.71
CA GLU A 99 -1.55 9.75 6.75
C GLU A 99 -2.89 9.05 6.50
N LEU A 100 -3.87 9.34 7.34
CA LEU A 100 -5.22 8.77 7.24
C LEU A 100 -6.17 9.79 6.63
N ASN A 101 -6.84 9.40 5.56
CA ASN A 101 -7.80 10.19 4.83
C ASN A 101 -9.10 9.41 4.61
N ALA A 102 -10.16 10.09 4.21
CA ALA A 102 -11.36 9.47 3.69
C ALA A 102 -11.52 9.84 2.23
N VAL A 103 -11.92 8.87 1.41
CA VAL A 103 -12.17 9.07 -0.03
C VAL A 103 -13.49 8.43 -0.41
N TYR A 104 -14.26 9.11 -1.27
CA TYR A 104 -15.41 8.51 -1.91
C TYR A 104 -14.98 7.92 -3.25
N SER A 105 -15.38 6.69 -3.54
CA SER A 105 -14.83 5.94 -4.68
C SER A 105 -15.00 6.61 -6.04
N ARG A 106 -16.03 7.46 -6.24
CA ARG A 106 -16.22 8.23 -7.47
C ARG A 106 -15.19 9.33 -7.70
N ASP A 107 -14.55 9.78 -6.61
CA ASP A 107 -13.56 10.87 -6.66
C ASP A 107 -12.14 10.33 -6.88
N ASP A 108 -11.99 9.00 -6.94
CA ASP A 108 -10.72 8.31 -7.21
C ASP A 108 -10.84 7.42 -8.46
N ALA A 109 -10.01 7.68 -9.46
CA ALA A 109 -10.10 7.01 -10.76
C ALA A 109 -9.84 5.50 -10.69
N LEU A 110 -8.96 5.04 -9.79
CA LEU A 110 -8.67 3.61 -9.61
C LEU A 110 -9.87 2.90 -8.99
N LEU A 111 -10.37 3.41 -7.86
CA LEU A 111 -11.52 2.84 -7.16
C LEU A 111 -12.78 2.86 -8.04
N ASP A 112 -13.07 3.99 -8.69
CA ASP A 112 -14.26 4.13 -9.54
C ASP A 112 -14.26 3.08 -10.66
N ARG A 113 -13.10 2.90 -11.32
CA ARG A 113 -12.94 1.89 -12.37
C ARG A 113 -13.16 0.46 -11.84
N LEU A 114 -12.53 0.13 -10.72
CA LEU A 114 -12.59 -1.22 -10.16
C LEU A 114 -13.98 -1.58 -9.63
N LEU A 115 -14.62 -0.67 -8.89
CA LEU A 115 -15.95 -0.92 -8.36
C LEU A 115 -17.00 -1.01 -9.46
N LYS A 116 -16.92 -0.15 -10.48
CA LYS A 116 -17.81 -0.25 -11.67
C LYS A 116 -17.67 -1.58 -12.38
N ALA A 117 -16.43 -2.05 -12.62
CA ALA A 117 -16.16 -3.33 -13.24
C ALA A 117 -16.72 -4.51 -12.44
N ALA A 118 -16.71 -4.40 -11.11
CA ALA A 118 -17.26 -5.40 -10.19
C ALA A 118 -18.77 -5.26 -9.93
N GLY A 119 -19.44 -4.26 -10.54
CA GLY A 119 -20.86 -3.99 -10.31
C GLY A 119 -21.18 -3.50 -8.89
N ILE A 120 -20.21 -2.92 -8.19
CA ILE A 120 -20.35 -2.43 -6.82
C ILE A 120 -20.75 -0.95 -6.85
N ALA A 121 -21.76 -0.60 -6.05
CA ALA A 121 -22.19 0.79 -5.90
C ALA A 121 -21.07 1.65 -5.27
N PRO A 122 -20.98 2.94 -5.64
CA PRO A 122 -20.01 3.84 -5.04
C PRO A 122 -20.19 3.97 -3.54
N LYS A 123 -19.07 3.97 -2.80
CA LYS A 123 -19.03 4.09 -1.34
C LYS A 123 -17.74 4.76 -0.85
N ALA A 124 -17.69 5.05 0.45
CA ALA A 124 -16.53 5.62 1.10
C ALA A 124 -15.50 4.53 1.44
N PHE A 125 -14.22 4.91 1.37
CA PHE A 125 -13.08 4.10 1.81
C PHE A 125 -12.22 4.92 2.78
N LEU A 126 -11.57 4.24 3.71
CA LEU A 126 -10.42 4.78 4.42
C LEU A 126 -9.22 4.72 3.46
N LEU A 127 -8.57 5.85 3.23
CA LEU A 127 -7.34 5.94 2.43
C LEU A 127 -6.16 6.18 3.37
N LEU A 128 -5.23 5.24 3.39
CA LEU A 128 -3.95 5.40 4.06
C LEU A 128 -2.90 5.69 3.01
N LYS A 129 -2.20 6.82 3.16
CA LYS A 129 -1.01 7.12 2.36
C LYS A 129 0.21 7.01 3.25
N GLY A 130 1.02 5.99 3.02
CA GLY A 130 2.13 5.64 3.89
C GLY A 130 3.46 5.52 3.18
N VAL A 131 4.52 6.02 3.81
CA VAL A 131 5.89 5.75 3.38
C VAL A 131 6.48 4.71 4.32
N ASN A 132 6.95 3.61 3.77
CA ASN A 132 7.64 2.54 4.48
C ASN A 132 9.15 2.75 4.37
N PHE A 133 9.82 2.67 5.50
CA PHE A 133 11.26 2.89 5.64
C PHE A 133 11.97 1.59 6.01
N ASP A 134 13.16 1.41 5.46
CA ASP A 134 14.03 0.30 5.84
C ASP A 134 14.79 0.56 7.16
N GLU A 135 15.55 -0.42 7.58
CA GLU A 135 16.40 -0.37 8.79
C GLU A 135 17.48 0.72 8.76
N GLU A 136 17.80 1.27 7.58
CA GLU A 136 18.73 2.40 7.41
C GLU A 136 18.00 3.75 7.38
N GLY A 137 16.65 3.74 7.45
CA GLY A 137 15.82 4.94 7.36
C GLY A 137 15.61 5.43 5.92
N THR A 138 15.87 4.58 4.90
CA THR A 138 15.63 4.91 3.51
C THR A 138 14.16 4.69 3.18
N ALA A 139 13.52 5.64 2.50
CA ALA A 139 12.17 5.50 1.98
C ALA A 139 12.16 4.45 0.85
N ALA A 140 11.53 3.32 1.10
CA ALA A 140 11.61 2.16 0.21
C ALA A 140 10.32 1.94 -0.59
N VAL A 141 9.16 2.22 0.00
CA VAL A 141 7.86 2.10 -0.65
C VAL A 141 6.95 3.22 -0.21
N TYR A 142 6.32 3.91 -1.16
CA TYR A 142 5.17 4.78 -0.92
C TYR A 142 3.90 4.02 -1.30
N THR A 143 2.97 3.86 -0.38
CA THR A 143 1.78 3.03 -0.55
C THR A 143 0.51 3.84 -0.37
N TRP A 144 -0.44 3.67 -1.27
CA TRP A 144 -1.83 4.07 -1.09
C TRP A 144 -2.67 2.83 -0.81
N GLU A 145 -3.31 2.79 0.36
CA GLU A 145 -4.16 1.68 0.78
C GLU A 145 -5.59 2.18 0.93
N TYR A 146 -6.48 1.65 0.12
CA TYR A 146 -7.91 1.92 0.18
C TYR A 146 -8.59 0.77 0.91
N VAL A 147 -9.17 1.03 2.07
CA VAL A 147 -9.76 0.00 2.95
C VAL A 147 -11.26 0.21 3.07
N ASP A 148 -12.02 -0.83 2.77
CA ASP A 148 -13.45 -0.88 3.04
C ASP A 148 -13.70 -1.17 4.51
N THR A 149 -14.05 -0.14 5.28
CA THR A 149 -14.26 -0.25 6.73
C THR A 149 -15.59 -0.90 7.12
N GLU A 150 -16.46 -1.20 6.17
CA GLU A 150 -17.64 -2.05 6.40
C GLU A 150 -17.22 -3.52 6.55
N ILE A 151 -16.14 -3.93 5.85
CA ILE A 151 -15.61 -5.30 5.85
C ILE A 151 -14.46 -5.44 6.83
N LEU A 152 -13.45 -4.56 6.76
CA LEU A 152 -12.25 -4.62 7.58
C LEU A 152 -12.25 -3.53 8.64
N LYS A 153 -12.02 -3.89 9.90
CA LYS A 153 -11.87 -2.93 11.00
C LYS A 153 -10.40 -2.53 11.14
N TYR A 154 -10.10 -1.29 10.80
CA TYR A 154 -8.78 -0.73 11.04
C TYR A 154 -8.68 -0.26 12.49
N SER A 155 -7.70 -0.78 13.24
CA SER A 155 -7.45 -0.38 14.63
C SER A 155 -6.00 0.04 14.82
N GLN A 156 -5.77 1.06 15.60
CA GLN A 156 -4.46 1.59 15.92
C GLN A 156 -4.25 1.67 17.43
N ILE A 157 -3.10 1.16 17.90
CA ILE A 157 -2.68 1.33 19.28
C ILE A 157 -1.81 2.60 19.37
N ARG A 158 -2.23 3.55 20.22
CA ARG A 158 -1.50 4.80 20.46
C ARG A 158 -0.96 4.80 21.88
N LYS A 159 0.36 4.89 22.05
CA LYS A 159 1.00 5.11 23.35
C LYS A 159 1.23 6.62 23.53
N ARG A 160 0.85 7.13 24.69
CA ARG A 160 1.14 8.51 25.10
C ARG A 160 2.19 8.47 26.20
N ILE A 161 3.24 9.29 26.04
CA ILE A 161 4.17 9.60 27.11
C ILE A 161 3.67 10.91 27.71
N LEU A 162 3.15 10.86 28.93
CA LEU A 162 2.71 12.05 29.66
C LEU A 162 3.82 12.43 30.66
N HIS A 163 4.33 13.64 30.56
CA HIS A 163 5.21 14.24 31.56
C HIS A 163 4.29 14.96 32.55
N TYR A 164 4.05 14.36 33.70
CA TYR A 164 3.13 14.89 34.74
C TYR A 164 3.71 16.11 35.46
N GLU A 165 4.98 16.45 35.19
CA GLU A 165 5.66 17.63 35.77
C GLU A 165 5.28 18.93 35.05
N ASP A 166 4.61 18.86 33.90
CA ASP A 166 4.23 20.01 33.07
C ASP A 166 2.72 20.40 33.23
N VAL A 167 2.04 19.94 34.29
CA VAL A 167 0.63 20.19 34.53
C VAL A 167 0.45 21.08 35.74
#